data_6cbbe2e7db002d203f6bcc9679cd9697
#
_entry.id   6cbbe2e7db002d203f6bcc9679cd9697
#
_cell.length_a   1.000
_cell.length_b   1.000
_cell.length_c   1.000
_cell.angle_alpha   90.00
_cell.angle_beta   90.00
_cell.angle_gamma   90.00
#
_symmetry.space_group_name_H-M   'P 1'
#
loop_
_entity.id
_entity.type
_entity.pdbx_description
1 polymer ?
#
loop_
_entity_poly.entity_id
_entity_poly.type
_entity_poly.pdbx_seq_one_letter_code
_entity_poly.pdbx_strand_id
1 'polypeptide(L)'
;TVPVVVHIIYDTQSDNISDKQVRDAIIGLNEDYRRLNADTSNTRSIFQGVAADCEIEFQLAKLDPQGNCTTAITRTQSALSVGANNNVKGLISWPNNKYLNIWVVNSITLSGSGTGTVLGYAYKPNPGQSTTYDGIVIRHDRMGRIGTGTSMGRTLTHEAGHYLGLDHPFKGGCFAGDNCADTPPVLEASYGCNTNANTCSNDSPNKPDMIENYMDYADDNCMNLFTDDQRAIMR
;
A
#
# COMPACT_ATOMS: atom_id res chain seq x y z
N THR A 1 5.26 6.04 15.21
CA THR A 1 5.30 6.88 13.99
C THR A 1 6.43 6.42 13.08
N VAL A 2 6.15 6.23 11.79
CA VAL A 2 7.10 5.83 10.75
C VAL A 2 7.55 7.09 9.99
N PRO A 3 8.82 7.48 10.03
CA PRO A 3 9.33 8.59 9.23
C PRO A 3 9.38 8.22 7.75
N VAL A 4 8.79 9.04 6.89
CA VAL A 4 8.66 8.82 5.45
C VAL A 4 9.45 9.83 4.66
N VAL A 5 10.10 9.40 3.58
CA VAL A 5 10.61 10.26 2.51
C VAL A 5 9.99 9.84 1.18
N VAL A 6 9.59 10.82 0.37
CA VAL A 6 9.00 10.60 -0.95
C VAL A 6 9.95 11.10 -2.03
N HIS A 7 10.38 10.21 -2.89
CA HIS A 7 11.26 10.46 -4.03
C HIS A 7 10.43 10.48 -5.30
N ILE A 8 10.18 11.65 -5.86
CA ILE A 8 9.47 11.80 -7.12
C ILE A 8 10.49 11.63 -8.25
N ILE A 9 10.42 10.48 -8.93
CA ILE A 9 11.20 10.18 -10.12
C ILE A 9 10.29 10.43 -11.33
N TYR A 10 10.59 11.46 -12.11
CA TYR A 10 9.72 11.87 -13.21
C TYR A 10 10.50 11.94 -14.54
N ASP A 11 9.84 11.57 -15.63
CA ASP A 11 10.38 11.74 -16.98
C ASP A 11 9.90 13.06 -17.57
N THR A 12 8.63 13.35 -17.42
CA THR A 12 7.97 14.56 -17.92
C THR A 12 7.32 15.35 -16.78
N GLN A 13 6.92 16.61 -17.07
CA GLN A 13 6.27 17.44 -16.06
C GLN A 13 4.92 16.89 -15.59
N SER A 14 4.25 16.06 -16.39
CA SER A 14 2.95 15.46 -16.04
C SER A 14 3.04 14.45 -14.87
N ASP A 15 4.18 13.79 -14.74
CA ASP A 15 4.44 12.80 -13.66
C ASP A 15 5.25 13.40 -12.49
N ASN A 16 5.63 14.68 -12.58
CA ASN A 16 6.23 15.45 -11.49
C ASN A 16 5.15 15.98 -10.53
N ILE A 17 4.61 15.10 -9.71
CA ILE A 17 3.48 15.42 -8.83
C ILE A 17 3.78 16.53 -7.83
N SER A 18 2.74 17.24 -7.39
CA SER A 18 2.88 18.37 -6.45
C SER A 18 3.13 17.90 -5.01
N ASP A 19 3.76 18.74 -4.20
CA ASP A 19 3.88 18.53 -2.75
C ASP A 19 2.52 18.36 -2.07
N LYS A 20 1.48 19.07 -2.60
CA LYS A 20 0.11 18.94 -2.11
C LYS A 20 -0.42 17.52 -2.28
N GLN A 21 -0.17 16.90 -3.43
CA GLN A 21 -0.56 15.52 -3.70
C GLN A 21 0.17 14.56 -2.76
N VAL A 22 1.48 14.74 -2.54
CA VAL A 22 2.25 13.92 -1.58
C VAL A 22 1.69 14.04 -0.17
N ARG A 23 1.39 15.27 0.29
CA ARG A 23 0.83 15.48 1.63
C ARG A 23 -0.55 14.88 1.79
N ASP A 24 -1.41 14.98 0.77
CA ASP A 24 -2.72 14.31 0.75
C ASP A 24 -2.59 12.79 0.82
N ALA A 25 -1.62 12.20 0.12
CA ALA A 25 -1.36 10.77 0.19
C ALA A 25 -0.99 10.31 1.60
N ILE A 26 -0.16 11.06 2.32
CA ILE A 26 0.20 10.73 3.72
C ILE A 26 -0.99 10.94 4.67
N ILE A 27 -1.86 11.92 4.41
CA ILE A 27 -3.09 12.11 5.19
C ILE A 27 -4.01 10.91 4.99
N GLY A 28 -4.30 10.51 3.74
CA GLY A 28 -5.14 9.37 3.43
C GLY A 28 -4.59 8.05 4.01
N LEU A 29 -3.27 7.84 3.89
CA LEU A 29 -2.60 6.70 4.49
C LEU A 29 -2.83 6.63 6.02
N ASN A 30 -2.73 7.75 6.71
CA ASN A 30 -3.00 7.80 8.16
C ASN A 30 -4.48 7.61 8.48
N GLU A 31 -5.40 8.17 7.68
CA GLU A 31 -6.83 7.93 7.85
C GLU A 31 -7.13 6.42 7.81
N ASP A 32 -6.55 5.68 6.86
CA ASP A 32 -6.75 4.24 6.71
C ASP A 32 -6.15 3.44 7.87
N TYR A 33 -4.89 3.71 8.22
CA TYR A 33 -4.18 3.00 9.29
C TYR A 33 -4.71 3.30 10.70
N ARG A 34 -5.38 4.44 10.88
CA ARG A 34 -6.03 4.84 12.14
C ARG A 34 -7.53 4.61 12.12
N ARG A 35 -8.05 3.95 11.08
CA ARG A 35 -9.49 3.71 10.90
C ARG A 35 -10.31 5.00 11.05
N LEU A 36 -9.80 6.11 10.53
CA LEU A 36 -10.46 7.42 10.47
C LEU A 36 -10.99 7.76 9.08
N ASN A 37 -10.87 6.84 8.13
CA ASN A 37 -11.42 6.95 6.79
C ASN A 37 -12.94 7.10 6.83
N ALA A 38 -13.49 8.01 6.03
CA ALA A 38 -14.93 8.37 6.06
C ALA A 38 -15.86 7.20 5.73
N ASP A 39 -15.37 6.19 5.02
CA ASP A 39 -16.10 5.01 4.55
C ASP A 39 -16.06 3.82 5.53
N THR A 40 -15.57 4.01 6.76
CA THR A 40 -15.67 2.97 7.83
C THR A 40 -17.09 2.49 8.09
N SER A 41 -18.08 3.36 7.85
CA SER A 41 -19.52 3.02 7.97
C SER A 41 -19.99 2.02 6.91
N ASN A 42 -19.24 1.86 5.80
CA ASN A 42 -19.57 0.93 4.72
C ASN A 42 -19.06 -0.50 5.00
N THR A 43 -18.25 -0.69 6.04
CA THR A 43 -17.83 -2.03 6.47
C THR A 43 -19.07 -2.90 6.77
N ARG A 44 -19.20 -4.06 6.08
CA ARG A 44 -20.28 -5.00 6.34
C ARG A 44 -20.28 -5.43 7.81
N SER A 45 -21.48 -5.53 8.40
CA SER A 45 -21.65 -5.82 9.84
C SER A 45 -20.91 -7.07 10.31
N ILE A 46 -20.78 -8.07 9.44
CA ILE A 46 -20.06 -9.33 9.72
C ILE A 46 -18.56 -9.11 9.99
N PHE A 47 -17.98 -8.01 9.49
CA PHE A 47 -16.55 -7.70 9.63
C PHE A 47 -16.26 -6.52 10.56
N GLN A 48 -17.29 -5.81 11.05
CA GLN A 48 -17.09 -4.68 11.96
C GLN A 48 -16.36 -5.07 13.25
N GLY A 49 -16.61 -6.29 13.75
CA GLY A 49 -16.01 -6.78 14.99
C GLY A 49 -14.51 -7.08 14.92
N VAL A 50 -13.94 -7.18 13.72
CA VAL A 50 -12.50 -7.45 13.50
C VAL A 50 -11.79 -6.30 12.84
N ALA A 51 -12.50 -5.24 12.47
CA ALA A 51 -11.91 -4.09 11.79
C ALA A 51 -11.14 -3.19 12.77
N ALA A 52 -9.83 -3.05 12.54
CA ALA A 52 -8.88 -2.49 13.49
C ALA A 52 -8.47 -1.03 13.22
N ASP A 53 -8.25 -0.24 14.29
CA ASP A 53 -7.30 0.87 14.29
C ASP A 53 -5.90 0.26 14.47
N CYS A 54 -5.07 0.36 13.44
CA CYS A 54 -3.71 -0.22 13.48
C CYS A 54 -2.76 0.54 14.41
N GLU A 55 -3.14 1.75 14.85
CA GLU A 55 -2.32 2.64 15.71
C GLU A 55 -0.93 2.94 15.12
N ILE A 56 -0.81 2.87 13.79
CA ILE A 56 0.41 3.21 13.05
C ILE A 56 0.20 4.57 12.40
N GLU A 57 1.21 5.41 12.47
CA GLU A 57 1.21 6.74 11.88
C GLU A 57 2.44 6.94 11.00
N PHE A 58 2.24 7.54 9.85
CA PHE A 58 3.28 7.90 8.88
C PHE A 58 3.46 9.42 8.88
N GLN A 59 4.70 9.88 8.92
CA GLN A 59 5.00 11.31 8.93
C GLN A 59 6.15 11.62 7.97
N LEU A 60 5.98 12.61 7.11
CA LEU A 60 7.10 13.13 6.33
C LEU A 60 8.22 13.56 7.29
N ALA A 61 9.43 13.06 7.04
CA ALA A 61 10.57 13.31 7.90
C ALA A 61 10.87 14.83 8.00
N LYS A 62 11.24 15.28 9.18
CA LYS A 62 11.59 16.68 9.43
C LYS A 62 13.07 16.97 9.25
N LEU A 63 13.89 15.93 9.34
CA LEU A 63 15.34 15.98 9.16
C LEU A 63 15.76 15.02 8.05
N ASP A 64 16.71 15.46 7.22
CA ASP A 64 17.36 14.63 6.24
C ASP A 64 18.43 13.70 6.90
N PRO A 65 19.08 12.77 6.17
CA PRO A 65 20.10 11.89 6.71
C PRO A 65 21.32 12.63 7.33
N GLN A 66 21.54 13.89 6.96
CA GLN A 66 22.62 14.75 7.47
C GLN A 66 22.19 15.59 8.69
N GLY A 67 20.90 15.54 9.06
CA GLY A 67 20.34 16.28 10.18
C GLY A 67 19.85 17.70 9.84
N ASN A 68 19.77 18.05 8.56
CA ASN A 68 19.22 19.34 8.13
C ASN A 68 17.69 19.29 8.04
N CYS A 69 17.03 20.43 8.25
CA CYS A 69 15.58 20.55 8.04
C CYS A 69 15.21 20.24 6.59
N THR A 70 14.12 19.48 6.40
CA THR A 70 13.67 19.03 5.08
C THR A 70 12.16 18.97 4.97
N THR A 71 11.65 18.97 3.73
CA THR A 71 10.25 18.64 3.42
C THR A 71 10.04 17.13 3.28
N ALA A 72 11.12 16.35 3.24
CA ALA A 72 11.13 14.90 2.89
C ALA A 72 10.52 14.59 1.53
N ILE A 73 10.54 15.53 0.59
CA ILE A 73 10.10 15.35 -0.78
C ILE A 73 11.28 15.71 -1.69
N THR A 74 11.78 14.76 -2.43
CA THR A 74 12.88 14.95 -3.39
C THR A 74 12.38 14.76 -4.81
N ARG A 75 13.08 15.37 -5.78
CA ARG A 75 12.73 15.28 -7.21
C ARG A 75 13.95 14.95 -8.04
N THR A 76 13.82 13.90 -8.87
CA THR A 76 14.88 13.47 -9.79
C THR A 76 14.27 13.25 -11.17
N GLN A 77 14.75 13.98 -12.17
CA GLN A 77 14.35 13.71 -13.55
C GLN A 77 15.14 12.52 -14.10
N SER A 78 14.43 11.51 -14.58
CA SER A 78 15.03 10.30 -15.13
C SER A 78 14.06 9.52 -16.00
N ALA A 79 14.50 9.07 -17.15
CA ALA A 79 13.75 8.14 -18.01
C ALA A 79 13.46 6.78 -17.34
N LEU A 80 14.16 6.43 -16.26
CA LEU A 80 13.87 5.22 -15.46
C LEU A 80 12.50 5.28 -14.76
N SER A 81 11.83 6.44 -14.75
CA SER A 81 10.46 6.59 -14.29
C SER A 81 9.47 5.80 -15.15
N VAL A 82 9.77 5.63 -16.42
CA VAL A 82 8.91 4.88 -17.37
C VAL A 82 9.31 3.40 -17.35
N GLY A 83 8.34 2.53 -17.07
CA GLY A 83 8.60 1.09 -16.90
C GLY A 83 9.51 0.79 -15.70
N ALA A 84 9.36 1.56 -14.64
CA ALA A 84 10.20 1.49 -13.44
C ALA A 84 10.19 0.09 -12.81
N ASN A 85 11.31 -0.23 -12.20
CA ASN A 85 11.52 -1.40 -11.35
C ASN A 85 12.47 -1.01 -10.21
N ASN A 86 13.21 -1.96 -9.62
CA ASN A 86 14.17 -1.65 -8.56
C ASN A 86 15.31 -0.69 -8.96
N ASN A 87 15.52 -0.42 -10.26
CA ASN A 87 16.56 0.50 -10.71
C ASN A 87 16.36 1.93 -10.20
N VAL A 88 15.10 2.37 -10.02
CA VAL A 88 14.81 3.71 -9.50
C VAL A 88 15.31 3.92 -8.08
N LYS A 89 15.40 2.86 -7.29
CA LYS A 89 15.89 2.89 -5.90
C LYS A 89 17.37 3.25 -5.81
N GLY A 90 18.14 2.94 -6.88
CA GLY A 90 19.56 3.32 -7.00
C GLY A 90 19.80 4.78 -7.36
N LEU A 91 18.79 5.52 -7.85
CA LEU A 91 18.93 6.94 -8.17
C LEU A 91 19.06 7.81 -6.93
N ILE A 92 18.23 7.52 -5.95
CA ILE A 92 18.18 8.20 -4.66
C ILE A 92 17.49 7.31 -3.64
N SER A 93 18.04 7.18 -2.45
CA SER A 93 17.40 6.55 -1.29
C SER A 93 17.99 7.12 0.00
N TRP A 94 17.17 7.17 1.04
CA TRP A 94 17.60 7.49 2.38
C TRP A 94 17.79 6.21 3.20
N PRO A 95 18.58 6.23 4.29
CA PRO A 95 18.82 5.05 5.11
C PRO A 95 17.52 4.37 5.57
N ASN A 96 17.28 3.16 5.11
CA ASN A 96 16.01 2.43 5.34
C ASN A 96 15.82 1.98 6.80
N ASN A 97 16.88 1.94 7.59
CA ASN A 97 16.77 1.73 9.04
C ASN A 97 16.26 2.97 9.81
N LYS A 98 15.99 4.08 9.11
CA LYS A 98 15.47 5.32 9.69
C LYS A 98 14.26 5.88 8.96
N TYR A 99 14.08 5.53 7.69
CA TYR A 99 13.05 6.12 6.83
C TYR A 99 12.37 5.04 5.98
N LEU A 100 11.06 5.12 5.86
CA LEU A 100 10.34 4.48 4.77
C LEU A 100 10.57 5.31 3.50
N ASN A 101 11.24 4.74 2.51
CA ASN A 101 11.42 5.35 1.20
C ASN A 101 10.22 5.00 0.30
N ILE A 102 9.61 6.01 -0.32
CA ILE A 102 8.55 5.84 -1.32
C ILE A 102 9.02 6.48 -2.62
N TRP A 103 9.14 5.70 -3.70
CA TRP A 103 9.47 6.19 -5.04
C TRP A 103 8.20 6.32 -5.86
N VAL A 104 7.90 7.54 -6.28
CA VAL A 104 6.79 7.84 -7.18
C VAL A 104 7.31 7.87 -8.60
N VAL A 105 6.66 7.11 -9.51
CA VAL A 105 7.13 6.90 -10.88
C VAL A 105 5.99 7.04 -11.89
N ASN A 106 6.33 7.20 -13.17
CA ASN A 106 5.34 7.26 -14.25
C ASN A 106 4.59 5.93 -14.43
N SER A 107 5.32 4.84 -14.63
CA SER A 107 4.78 3.50 -14.84
C SER A 107 5.71 2.43 -14.29
N ILE A 108 5.19 1.24 -14.04
CA ILE A 108 5.93 0.14 -13.43
C ILE A 108 5.88 -1.09 -14.35
N THR A 109 7.04 -1.74 -14.53
CA THR A 109 7.16 -3.02 -15.24
C THR A 109 7.98 -3.97 -14.39
N LEU A 110 7.37 -5.04 -13.93
CA LEU A 110 8.04 -6.10 -13.18
C LEU A 110 8.12 -7.37 -14.03
N SER A 111 9.30 -7.99 -14.05
CA SER A 111 9.48 -9.30 -14.70
C SER A 111 8.59 -10.34 -14.02
N GLY A 112 7.73 -11.01 -14.80
CA GLY A 112 6.81 -12.03 -14.27
C GLY A 112 5.46 -11.49 -13.77
N SER A 113 5.23 -10.19 -13.73
CA SER A 113 3.88 -9.65 -13.63
C SER A 113 3.15 -10.01 -14.94
N GLY A 114 2.02 -10.70 -14.84
CA GLY A 114 1.20 -11.09 -15.98
C GLY A 114 0.84 -9.89 -16.90
N THR A 115 -0.24 -9.98 -17.66
CA THR A 115 -0.70 -8.90 -18.55
C THR A 115 -1.32 -7.70 -17.82
N GLY A 116 -1.40 -7.73 -16.49
CA GLY A 116 -2.00 -6.66 -15.66
C GLY A 116 -1.11 -5.43 -15.51
N THR A 117 -1.75 -4.29 -15.25
CA THR A 117 -1.05 -3.04 -14.93
C THR A 117 -0.63 -3.05 -13.46
N VAL A 118 0.66 -2.92 -13.17
CA VAL A 118 1.19 -2.78 -11.81
C VAL A 118 0.99 -1.32 -11.36
N LEU A 119 0.28 -1.13 -10.25
CA LEU A 119 -0.03 0.20 -9.69
C LEU A 119 0.98 0.63 -8.64
N GLY A 120 1.53 -0.33 -7.91
CA GLY A 120 2.57 -0.18 -6.90
C GLY A 120 3.19 -1.53 -6.59
N TYR A 121 4.28 -1.53 -5.82
CA TYR A 121 4.81 -2.73 -5.18
C TYR A 121 5.67 -2.38 -3.98
N ALA A 122 5.70 -3.28 -3.02
CA ALA A 122 6.62 -3.30 -1.89
C ALA A 122 7.12 -4.71 -1.64
N TYR A 123 8.29 -4.82 -1.00
CA TYR A 123 8.77 -6.11 -0.50
C TYR A 123 8.44 -6.23 0.98
N LYS A 124 8.01 -7.41 1.39
CA LYS A 124 7.83 -7.72 2.80
C LYS A 124 9.17 -7.80 3.53
N PRO A 125 9.20 -7.51 4.83
CA PRO A 125 10.40 -7.71 5.63
C PRO A 125 10.93 -9.14 5.48
N ASN A 126 12.20 -9.25 5.07
CA ASN A 126 12.87 -10.54 4.93
C ASN A 126 14.30 -10.41 5.46
N PRO A 127 14.66 -11.11 6.55
CA PRO A 127 15.98 -11.01 7.18
C PRO A 127 17.17 -11.33 6.26
N GLY A 128 16.94 -12.04 5.15
CA GLY A 128 17.98 -12.37 4.15
C GLY A 128 18.01 -11.47 2.93
N GLN A 129 17.09 -10.52 2.81
CA GLN A 129 16.97 -9.67 1.64
C GLN A 129 17.91 -8.46 1.73
N SER A 130 18.47 -8.07 0.57
CA SER A 130 19.22 -6.82 0.48
C SER A 130 18.35 -5.63 0.84
N THR A 131 18.83 -4.79 1.76
CA THR A 131 18.17 -3.55 2.17
C THR A 131 17.97 -2.56 1.02
N THR A 132 18.69 -2.73 -0.09
CA THR A 132 18.54 -1.93 -1.31
C THR A 132 17.15 -2.01 -1.93
N TYR A 133 16.40 -3.10 -1.66
CA TYR A 133 15.06 -3.29 -2.22
C TYR A 133 13.95 -2.82 -1.28
N ASP A 134 14.27 -2.41 -0.06
CA ASP A 134 13.30 -1.96 0.94
C ASP A 134 12.60 -0.67 0.54
N GLY A 135 11.31 -0.55 0.86
CA GLY A 135 10.46 0.59 0.53
C GLY A 135 9.44 0.31 -0.57
N ILE A 136 8.68 1.34 -0.92
CA ILE A 136 7.52 1.28 -1.81
C ILE A 136 7.81 1.98 -3.13
N VAL A 137 7.47 1.35 -4.26
CA VAL A 137 7.39 2.02 -5.57
C VAL A 137 5.92 2.12 -5.96
N ILE A 138 5.47 3.32 -6.35
CA ILE A 138 4.06 3.59 -6.67
C ILE A 138 3.95 4.50 -7.88
N ARG A 139 2.93 4.30 -8.70
CA ARG A 139 2.64 5.17 -9.83
C ARG A 139 2.16 6.55 -9.35
N HIS A 140 2.54 7.59 -10.10
CA HIS A 140 2.19 8.99 -9.82
C HIS A 140 0.67 9.23 -9.77
N ASP A 141 -0.12 8.49 -10.57
CA ASP A 141 -1.57 8.56 -10.63
C ASP A 141 -2.29 7.70 -9.57
N ARG A 142 -1.53 7.09 -8.67
CA ARG A 142 -2.03 6.30 -7.52
C ARG A 142 -1.52 6.83 -6.18
N MET A 143 -0.69 7.86 -6.21
CA MET A 143 -0.17 8.52 -5.00
C MET A 143 -1.20 9.53 -4.46
N GLY A 144 -2.06 9.10 -3.54
CA GLY A 144 -3.10 9.93 -2.92
C GLY A 144 -4.37 10.09 -3.76
N ARG A 145 -5.13 11.13 -3.44
CA ARG A 145 -6.47 11.41 -3.99
C ARG A 145 -6.49 12.64 -4.90
N ILE A 146 -5.49 13.51 -4.80
CA ILE A 146 -5.39 14.77 -5.56
C ILE A 146 -4.58 14.53 -6.82
N GLY A 147 -5.11 14.92 -7.98
CA GLY A 147 -4.42 14.76 -9.28
C GLY A 147 -4.36 13.31 -9.80
N THR A 148 -5.15 12.40 -9.23
CA THR A 148 -5.10 10.96 -9.49
C THR A 148 -6.36 10.41 -10.17
N GLY A 149 -7.21 11.27 -10.69
CA GLY A 149 -8.45 10.84 -11.33
C GLY A 149 -9.42 10.20 -10.34
N THR A 150 -9.56 8.87 -10.38
CA THR A 150 -10.49 8.11 -9.53
C THR A 150 -9.83 7.43 -8.32
N SER A 151 -8.52 7.56 -8.11
CA SER A 151 -7.86 6.93 -6.97
C SER A 151 -8.31 7.53 -5.64
N MET A 152 -8.59 6.67 -4.67
CA MET A 152 -8.85 7.05 -3.28
C MET A 152 -7.62 6.89 -2.38
N GLY A 153 -6.44 6.58 -2.98
CA GLY A 153 -5.17 6.42 -2.26
C GLY A 153 -4.95 5.00 -1.73
N ARG A 154 -5.84 4.06 -1.98
CA ARG A 154 -5.79 2.69 -1.41
C ARG A 154 -4.58 1.89 -1.89
N THR A 155 -4.05 2.19 -3.07
CA THR A 155 -2.80 1.56 -3.54
C THR A 155 -1.65 1.81 -2.55
N LEU A 156 -1.46 3.04 -2.05
CA LEU A 156 -0.40 3.32 -1.08
C LEU A 156 -0.64 2.59 0.24
N THR A 157 -1.88 2.53 0.69
CA THR A 157 -2.30 1.79 1.90
C THR A 157 -1.99 0.30 1.78
N HIS A 158 -2.29 -0.31 0.62
CA HIS A 158 -1.99 -1.69 0.29
C HIS A 158 -0.47 -1.97 0.33
N GLU A 159 0.31 -1.17 -0.39
CA GLU A 159 1.77 -1.37 -0.46
C GLU A 159 2.46 -1.15 0.90
N ALA A 160 1.95 -0.22 1.71
CA ALA A 160 2.42 -0.05 3.08
C ALA A 160 2.10 -1.27 3.96
N GLY A 161 0.99 -1.97 3.70
CA GLY A 161 0.67 -3.26 4.33
C GLY A 161 1.73 -4.32 4.02
N HIS A 162 2.12 -4.46 2.76
CA HIS A 162 3.22 -5.35 2.38
C HIS A 162 4.55 -4.96 3.03
N TYR A 163 4.89 -3.67 3.00
CA TYR A 163 6.09 -3.15 3.66
C TYR A 163 6.12 -3.51 5.15
N LEU A 164 4.97 -3.54 5.81
CA LEU A 164 4.82 -3.92 7.21
C LEU A 164 4.61 -5.43 7.45
N GLY A 165 4.67 -6.26 6.41
CA GLY A 165 4.71 -7.72 6.53
C GLY A 165 3.45 -8.48 6.10
N LEU A 166 2.38 -7.79 5.71
CA LEU A 166 1.13 -8.45 5.33
C LEU A 166 1.23 -9.19 3.99
N ASP A 167 0.51 -10.29 3.91
CA ASP A 167 0.21 -11.03 2.68
C ASP A 167 -1.19 -10.66 2.16
N HIS A 168 -1.48 -11.05 0.92
CA HIS A 168 -2.83 -10.96 0.38
C HIS A 168 -3.74 -12.01 1.01
N PRO A 169 -5.05 -11.74 1.25
CA PRO A 169 -6.00 -12.74 1.76
C PRO A 169 -6.11 -13.98 0.87
N PHE A 170 -5.92 -13.82 -0.45
CA PHE A 170 -5.96 -14.91 -1.43
C PHE A 170 -4.63 -15.68 -1.57
N LYS A 171 -3.64 -15.43 -0.72
CA LYS A 171 -2.36 -16.14 -0.76
C LYS A 171 -2.55 -17.63 -0.52
N GLY A 172 -2.21 -18.45 -1.53
CA GLY A 172 -2.34 -19.90 -1.47
C GLY A 172 -3.78 -20.41 -1.55
N GLY A 173 -4.74 -19.57 -1.92
CA GLY A 173 -6.14 -19.92 -2.11
C GLY A 173 -6.84 -20.33 -0.82
N CYS A 174 -7.81 -21.25 -0.92
CA CYS A 174 -8.66 -21.62 0.21
C CYS A 174 -7.94 -22.36 1.36
N PHE A 175 -6.68 -22.80 1.21
CA PHE A 175 -6.04 -23.71 2.17
C PHE A 175 -4.79 -23.15 2.87
N ALA A 176 -4.18 -22.08 2.36
CA ALA A 176 -2.93 -21.56 2.91
C ALA A 176 -3.14 -20.28 3.74
N GLY A 177 -3.86 -19.31 3.20
CA GLY A 177 -4.15 -18.04 3.87
C GLY A 177 -2.96 -17.08 4.03
N ASP A 178 -3.27 -15.93 4.60
CA ASP A 178 -2.36 -14.80 4.82
C ASP A 178 -1.76 -14.71 6.23
N ASN A 179 -1.93 -15.77 7.03
CA ASN A 179 -1.57 -15.86 8.44
C ASN A 179 -2.46 -15.02 9.38
N CYS A 180 -3.65 -14.61 8.94
CA CYS A 180 -4.65 -13.92 9.74
C CYS A 180 -5.86 -14.83 9.91
N ALA A 181 -6.24 -15.15 11.14
CA ALA A 181 -7.38 -16.02 11.41
C ALA A 181 -8.72 -15.29 11.28
N ASP A 182 -8.69 -13.98 11.32
CA ASP A 182 -9.87 -13.12 11.23
C ASP A 182 -10.19 -12.65 9.79
N THR A 183 -9.33 -12.95 8.82
CA THR A 183 -9.63 -12.85 7.38
C THR A 183 -10.23 -14.16 6.89
N PRO A 184 -11.39 -14.18 6.21
CA PRO A 184 -11.89 -15.38 5.54
C PRO A 184 -10.91 -15.87 4.47
N PRO A 185 -10.83 -17.19 4.21
CA PRO A 185 -10.07 -17.69 3.08
C PRO A 185 -10.65 -17.21 1.76
N VAL A 186 -9.81 -16.83 0.82
CA VAL A 186 -10.17 -16.34 -0.52
C VAL A 186 -9.38 -17.10 -1.56
N LEU A 187 -10.03 -17.60 -2.62
CA LEU A 187 -9.41 -18.42 -3.65
C LEU A 187 -8.45 -17.63 -4.53
N GLU A 188 -8.87 -16.43 -4.93
CA GLU A 188 -8.16 -15.53 -5.85
C GLU A 188 -8.52 -14.07 -5.55
N ALA A 189 -7.77 -13.15 -6.13
CA ALA A 189 -8.00 -11.71 -5.94
C ALA A 189 -9.43 -11.30 -6.32
N SER A 190 -10.06 -10.51 -5.47
CA SER A 190 -11.36 -9.88 -5.76
C SER A 190 -11.17 -8.70 -6.72
N TYR A 191 -12.11 -8.50 -7.62
CA TYR A 191 -12.16 -7.32 -8.49
C TYR A 191 -13.57 -6.72 -8.46
N GLY A 192 -13.66 -5.40 -8.56
CA GLY A 192 -14.93 -4.69 -8.36
C GLY A 192 -15.40 -4.73 -6.91
N CYS A 193 -16.72 -4.57 -6.70
CA CYS A 193 -17.35 -4.47 -5.38
C CYS A 193 -18.42 -5.55 -5.15
N ASN A 194 -18.12 -6.80 -5.47
CA ASN A 194 -19.08 -7.89 -5.29
C ASN A 194 -19.16 -8.36 -3.83
N THR A 195 -20.05 -7.77 -3.06
CA THR A 195 -20.28 -8.11 -1.63
C THR A 195 -20.82 -9.52 -1.39
N ASN A 196 -21.27 -10.22 -2.44
CA ASN A 196 -21.78 -11.59 -2.37
C ASN A 196 -20.72 -12.63 -2.76
N ALA A 197 -19.50 -12.21 -3.10
CA ALA A 197 -18.41 -13.14 -3.38
C ALA A 197 -18.16 -14.01 -2.15
N ASN A 198 -18.02 -15.33 -2.37
CA ASN A 198 -17.66 -16.32 -1.37
C ASN A 198 -16.98 -17.46 -2.11
N THR A 199 -15.69 -17.30 -2.36
CA THR A 199 -14.90 -18.18 -3.23
C THR A 199 -14.40 -19.42 -2.50
N CYS A 200 -14.39 -19.41 -1.17
CA CYS A 200 -14.05 -20.56 -0.32
C CYS A 200 -15.20 -20.84 0.66
N SER A 201 -15.38 -22.13 0.99
CA SER A 201 -16.45 -22.59 1.90
C SER A 201 -15.94 -23.55 2.98
N ASN A 202 -14.63 -23.49 3.24
CA ASN A 202 -13.96 -24.37 4.20
C ASN A 202 -13.74 -23.73 5.57
N ASP A 203 -14.18 -22.51 5.77
CA ASP A 203 -14.23 -21.82 7.07
C ASP A 203 -15.52 -22.12 7.84
N SER A 204 -15.47 -21.98 9.17
CA SER A 204 -16.63 -22.20 10.05
C SER A 204 -16.67 -21.17 11.18
N PRO A 205 -17.70 -20.31 11.26
CA PRO A 205 -18.81 -20.18 10.30
C PRO A 205 -18.33 -19.68 8.93
N ASN A 206 -18.97 -20.19 7.85
CA ASN A 206 -18.67 -19.72 6.50
C ASN A 206 -18.97 -18.25 6.34
N LYS A 207 -17.98 -17.49 5.84
CA LYS A 207 -18.07 -16.03 5.63
C LYS A 207 -17.81 -15.69 4.16
N PRO A 208 -18.44 -14.65 3.62
CA PRO A 208 -18.12 -14.15 2.29
C PRO A 208 -16.68 -13.59 2.24
N ASP A 209 -16.12 -13.46 1.04
CA ASP A 209 -14.82 -12.83 0.81
C ASP A 209 -14.81 -11.40 1.39
N MET A 210 -13.72 -11.03 2.08
CA MET A 210 -13.59 -9.72 2.74
C MET A 210 -13.06 -8.70 1.73
N ILE A 211 -13.91 -8.30 0.76
CA ILE A 211 -13.55 -7.31 -0.27
C ILE A 211 -13.24 -5.92 0.30
N GLU A 212 -13.61 -5.65 1.55
CA GLU A 212 -13.27 -4.42 2.26
C GLU A 212 -11.81 -4.38 2.73
N ASN A 213 -11.09 -5.50 2.68
CA ASN A 213 -9.73 -5.58 3.17
C ASN A 213 -8.77 -4.83 2.24
N TYR A 214 -7.95 -3.94 2.79
CA TYR A 214 -6.96 -3.20 2.00
C TYR A 214 -5.90 -4.09 1.32
N MET A 215 -5.74 -5.35 1.76
CA MET A 215 -4.80 -6.30 1.15
C MET A 215 -5.41 -7.14 0.04
N ASP A 216 -6.70 -6.95 -0.32
CA ASP A 216 -7.30 -7.54 -1.52
C ASP A 216 -7.15 -6.58 -2.73
N TYR A 217 -7.72 -6.91 -3.88
CA TYR A 217 -7.66 -6.15 -5.13
C TYR A 217 -9.03 -5.61 -5.56
N ALA A 218 -9.96 -5.51 -4.62
CA ALA A 218 -11.24 -4.86 -4.85
C ALA A 218 -11.04 -3.38 -5.24
N ASP A 219 -12.08 -2.75 -5.80
CA ASP A 219 -11.98 -1.34 -6.16
C ASP A 219 -11.77 -0.45 -4.91
N ASP A 220 -11.04 0.65 -5.06
CA ASP A 220 -10.70 1.59 -3.98
C ASP A 220 -11.90 2.00 -3.11
N ASN A 221 -13.10 2.15 -3.72
CA ASN A 221 -14.33 2.57 -3.04
C ASN A 221 -15.00 1.47 -2.20
N CYS A 222 -14.51 0.25 -2.25
CA CYS A 222 -15.00 -0.87 -1.45
C CYS A 222 -14.07 -1.20 -0.29
N MET A 223 -12.77 -0.94 -0.45
CA MET A 223 -11.75 -1.22 0.56
C MET A 223 -11.78 -0.15 1.67
N ASN A 224 -11.91 -0.57 2.93
CA ASN A 224 -12.05 0.36 4.05
C ASN A 224 -11.53 -0.15 5.40
N LEU A 225 -10.85 -1.32 5.44
CA LEU A 225 -10.35 -1.87 6.70
C LEU A 225 -9.06 -2.69 6.59
N PHE A 226 -8.32 -2.71 7.70
CA PHE A 226 -7.45 -3.81 8.12
C PHE A 226 -8.10 -4.56 9.29
N THR A 227 -7.65 -5.80 9.56
CA THR A 227 -8.14 -6.61 10.68
C THR A 227 -7.23 -6.54 11.91
N ASP A 228 -7.72 -7.06 13.04
CA ASP A 228 -6.94 -7.14 14.29
C ASP A 228 -5.69 -8.01 14.14
N ASP A 229 -5.77 -9.15 13.44
CA ASP A 229 -4.61 -10.01 13.19
C ASP A 229 -3.60 -9.33 12.25
N GLN A 230 -4.09 -8.62 11.21
CA GLN A 230 -3.23 -7.81 10.36
C GLN A 230 -2.52 -6.71 11.16
N ARG A 231 -3.21 -6.02 12.06
CA ARG A 231 -2.61 -5.06 12.99
C ARG A 231 -1.52 -5.72 13.83
N ALA A 232 -1.75 -6.93 14.35
CA ALA A 232 -0.78 -7.65 15.17
C ALA A 232 0.50 -8.02 14.39
N ILE A 233 0.38 -8.37 13.10
CA ILE A 233 1.53 -8.63 12.23
C ILE A 233 2.35 -7.36 11.98
N MET A 234 1.68 -6.23 11.75
CA MET A 234 2.32 -4.96 11.40
C MET A 234 3.03 -4.26 12.57
N ARG A 235 2.79 -4.66 13.81
CA ARG A 235 3.33 -4.06 15.05
C ARG A 235 4.38 -4.92 15.73
#